data_1add2dad5be9a7bc5e444f1359ab5160
#
_entry.id   1add2dad5be9a7bc5e444f1359ab5160
#
_cell.length_a   1.000
_cell.length_b   1.000
_cell.length_c   1.000
_cell.angle_alpha   90.00
_cell.angle_beta   90.00
_cell.angle_gamma   90.00
#
_symmetry.space_group_name_H-M   'P 1'
#
loop_
_entity.id
_entity.type
_entity.pdbx_description
1 polymer ?
#
loop_
_entity_poly.entity_id
_entity_poly.type
_entity_poly.pdbx_seq_one_letter_code
_entity_poly.pdbx_strand_id
1 'polypeptide(L)'
;MKLLAGRAERRYRISNNSNPKSTAEDDMIRSVLWQLLVLGISGVLASTAQAAGDPAAGKSKFATCAGCHAIPGYTNAYPTYHVPRLGGQHADYIIVALKAYQAGERKHPTMHANAFSLNEQDMQDIAAYLSSFPAAAAPYPVRGDTAAGKTKSAACAACHGADGNGIIPIYPRLAGQQEDYLRKALGDYQSGARTNPIMGGMAKPLSPQDITDLASYFASQPKGLVTVQQE
;
A
#
# COMPACT_ATOMS: atom_id res chain seq x y z
N MET A 1 6.22 71.97 -32.77
CA MET A 1 6.90 72.68 -31.67
C MET A 1 7.59 71.59 -30.85
N LYS A 2 8.86 71.30 -31.11
CA LYS A 2 10.10 71.66 -30.39
C LYS A 2 9.92 71.58 -28.87
N LEU A 3 10.65 70.72 -28.13
CA LEU A 3 12.06 70.66 -27.77
C LEU A 3 12.37 69.32 -27.07
N LEU A 4 13.34 68.50 -27.43
CA LEU A 4 14.78 68.53 -27.10
C LEU A 4 14.99 68.52 -25.55
N ALA A 5 15.65 67.61 -24.97
CA ALA A 5 16.86 66.87 -25.01
C ALA A 5 17.39 66.75 -23.59
N GLY A 6 18.15 65.77 -23.29
CA GLY A 6 18.99 65.78 -22.12
C GLY A 6 19.29 64.40 -21.57
N ARG A 7 19.99 63.56 -22.34
CA ARG A 7 20.58 62.32 -21.82
C ARG A 7 21.96 62.65 -21.20
N ALA A 8 22.08 62.59 -19.91
CA ALA A 8 23.37 62.61 -19.21
C ALA A 8 23.87 61.15 -18.98
N GLU A 9 24.81 60.72 -19.80
CA GLU A 9 25.54 59.49 -19.57
C GLU A 9 26.51 59.67 -18.37
N ARG A 10 26.17 59.00 -17.27
CA ARG A 10 27.14 58.83 -16.19
C ARG A 10 27.97 57.57 -16.45
N ARG A 11 29.17 57.74 -16.94
CA ARG A 11 30.18 56.71 -17.02
C ARG A 11 30.58 56.29 -15.59
N TYR A 12 30.19 55.07 -15.22
CA TYR A 12 30.68 54.46 -13.99
C TYR A 12 32.06 53.87 -14.26
N ARG A 13 33.08 54.52 -13.69
CA ARG A 13 34.49 54.06 -13.75
C ARG A 13 34.64 52.94 -12.72
N ILE A 14 34.74 51.70 -13.20
CA ILE A 14 35.12 50.55 -12.37
C ILE A 14 36.59 50.70 -12.04
N SER A 15 36.92 50.99 -10.82
CA SER A 15 38.26 50.94 -10.27
C SER A 15 38.65 49.48 -10.07
N ASN A 16 39.57 48.99 -10.91
CA ASN A 16 40.24 47.70 -10.71
C ASN A 16 41.19 47.86 -9.50
N ASN A 17 40.74 47.47 -8.33
CA ASN A 17 41.62 47.28 -7.18
C ASN A 17 42.12 45.84 -7.20
N SER A 18 43.20 45.59 -7.95
CA SER A 18 43.96 44.35 -7.90
C SER A 18 44.69 44.30 -6.54
N ASN A 19 44.18 43.51 -5.63
CA ASN A 19 44.86 43.17 -4.39
C ASN A 19 45.78 41.97 -4.62
N PRO A 20 47.11 42.14 -4.68
CA PRO A 20 48.03 41.03 -4.79
C PRO A 20 48.51 40.71 -3.36
N LYS A 21 48.11 39.59 -2.83
CA LYS A 21 48.84 38.75 -1.87
C LYS A 21 47.83 37.80 -1.17
N SER A 22 47.34 36.83 -1.91
CA SER A 22 47.01 35.54 -1.32
C SER A 22 48.35 34.86 -1.04
N THR A 23 48.70 34.69 0.21
CA THR A 23 49.93 33.95 0.57
C THR A 23 49.64 32.47 0.38
N ALA A 24 50.68 31.67 0.06
CA ALA A 24 50.58 30.22 -0.15
C ALA A 24 49.89 29.49 1.04
N GLU A 25 49.91 30.11 2.21
CA GLU A 25 49.23 29.62 3.41
C GLU A 25 47.67 29.72 3.30
N ASP A 26 47.16 30.81 2.71
CA ASP A 26 45.70 30.97 2.52
C ASP A 26 45.13 29.97 1.51
N ASP A 27 45.90 29.65 0.46
CA ASP A 27 45.49 28.65 -0.54
C ASP A 27 45.58 27.22 0.02
N MET A 28 46.53 26.95 0.90
CA MET A 28 46.62 25.65 1.58
C MET A 28 45.50 25.44 2.59
N ILE A 29 45.17 26.47 3.36
CA ILE A 29 44.04 26.42 4.32
C ILE A 29 42.71 26.25 3.58
N ARG A 30 42.50 26.96 2.48
CA ARG A 30 41.30 26.81 1.64
C ARG A 30 41.17 25.43 1.03
N SER A 31 42.29 24.85 0.55
CA SER A 31 42.33 23.50 0.00
C SER A 31 42.02 22.44 1.05
N VAL A 32 42.57 22.56 2.26
CA VAL A 32 42.28 21.62 3.38
C VAL A 32 40.83 21.74 3.83
N LEU A 33 40.28 22.96 3.94
CA LEU A 33 38.87 23.17 4.29
C LEU A 33 37.90 22.63 3.22
N TRP A 34 38.26 22.76 1.94
CA TRP A 34 37.47 22.17 0.84
C TRP A 34 37.51 20.65 0.87
N GLN A 35 38.67 20.03 1.15
CA GLN A 35 38.77 18.58 1.26
C GLN A 35 38.01 18.02 2.47
N LEU A 36 38.02 18.72 3.60
CA LEU A 36 37.22 18.35 4.78
C LEU A 36 35.72 18.51 4.56
N LEU A 37 35.28 19.52 3.79
CA LEU A 37 33.88 19.72 3.43
C LEU A 37 33.37 18.64 2.46
N VAL A 38 34.20 18.19 1.52
CA VAL A 38 33.84 17.12 0.56
C VAL A 38 33.82 15.76 1.25
N LEU A 39 34.71 15.49 2.20
CA LEU A 39 34.71 14.25 3.00
C LEU A 39 33.54 14.18 4.01
N GLY A 40 33.07 15.33 4.50
CA GLY A 40 31.95 15.41 5.42
C GLY A 40 30.58 15.19 4.76
N ILE A 41 30.45 15.44 3.46
CA ILE A 41 29.18 15.29 2.71
C ILE A 41 28.96 13.86 2.19
N SER A 42 30.01 13.06 2.08
CA SER A 42 29.92 11.67 1.61
C SER A 42 29.35 10.69 2.65
N GLY A 43 29.08 11.12 3.86
CA GLY A 43 28.69 10.25 5.00
C GLY A 43 27.19 10.21 5.33
N VAL A 44 26.31 10.96 4.67
CA VAL A 44 24.91 11.16 5.15
C VAL A 44 23.84 10.76 4.12
N LEU A 45 24.16 10.04 3.08
CA LEU A 45 23.15 9.43 2.21
C LEU A 45 23.15 7.89 2.34
N ALA A 46 23.24 7.39 3.57
CA ALA A 46 22.65 6.09 3.86
C ALA A 46 21.12 6.30 3.91
N SER A 47 20.50 6.52 2.75
CA SER A 47 19.09 6.21 2.59
C SER A 47 18.94 4.78 3.07
N THR A 48 18.26 4.57 4.18
CA THR A 48 17.72 3.26 4.51
C THR A 48 16.74 2.93 3.39
N ALA A 49 17.27 2.36 2.30
CA ALA A 49 16.47 1.66 1.34
C ALA A 49 15.77 0.59 2.18
N GLN A 50 14.49 0.82 2.47
CA GLN A 50 13.63 -0.18 3.08
C GLN A 50 13.77 -1.39 2.15
N ALA A 51 14.40 -2.45 2.61
CA ALA A 51 14.64 -3.60 1.79
C ALA A 51 13.28 -4.10 1.29
N ALA A 52 13.12 -4.20 -0.02
CA ALA A 52 11.94 -4.85 -0.58
C ALA A 52 11.83 -6.23 0.06
N GLY A 53 10.61 -6.66 0.42
CA GLY A 53 10.43 -7.96 1.07
C GLY A 53 10.97 -9.11 0.21
N ASP A 54 11.53 -10.11 0.84
CA ASP A 54 12.04 -11.34 0.19
C ASP A 54 10.92 -12.40 0.13
N PRO A 55 10.43 -12.78 -1.07
CA PRO A 55 9.39 -13.80 -1.22
C PRO A 55 9.80 -15.18 -0.68
N ALA A 56 11.08 -15.55 -0.72
CA ALA A 56 11.55 -16.85 -0.22
C ALA A 56 11.50 -16.88 1.31
N ALA A 57 11.96 -15.81 1.97
CA ALA A 57 11.78 -15.63 3.40
C ALA A 57 10.29 -15.56 3.78
N GLY A 58 9.49 -14.87 2.96
CA GLY A 58 8.05 -14.77 3.12
C GLY A 58 7.33 -16.11 3.06
N LYS A 59 7.72 -17.01 2.16
CA LYS A 59 7.18 -18.39 2.10
C LYS A 59 7.39 -19.12 3.43
N SER A 60 8.60 -19.04 3.97
CA SER A 60 8.93 -19.68 5.26
C SER A 60 8.12 -19.07 6.42
N LYS A 61 7.99 -17.74 6.47
CA LYS A 61 7.23 -17.02 7.51
C LYS A 61 5.72 -17.24 7.40
N PHE A 62 5.22 -17.48 6.19
CA PHE A 62 3.80 -17.76 5.93
C PHE A 62 3.37 -19.14 6.45
N ALA A 63 4.27 -20.04 6.81
CA ALA A 63 3.96 -21.40 7.24
C ALA A 63 2.91 -21.46 8.37
N THR A 64 2.96 -20.56 9.35
CA THR A 64 1.95 -20.48 10.42
C THR A 64 0.57 -20.01 9.92
N CYS A 65 0.54 -19.21 8.88
CA CYS A 65 -0.69 -18.69 8.27
C CYS A 65 -1.37 -19.73 7.36
N ALA A 66 -0.56 -20.63 6.79
CA ALA A 66 -0.97 -21.63 5.80
C ALA A 66 -2.03 -22.59 6.33
N GLY A 67 -2.01 -22.89 7.63
CA GLY A 67 -2.98 -23.76 8.28
C GLY A 67 -4.43 -23.31 8.13
N CYS A 68 -4.65 -22.02 7.77
CA CYS A 68 -5.96 -21.49 7.46
C CYS A 68 -6.03 -20.94 6.03
N HIS A 69 -5.02 -20.17 5.59
CA HIS A 69 -5.07 -19.42 4.33
C HIS A 69 -4.63 -20.21 3.09
N ALA A 70 -4.03 -21.41 3.29
CA ALA A 70 -3.63 -22.29 2.19
C ALA A 70 -4.58 -23.48 1.97
N ILE A 71 -5.66 -23.56 2.73
CA ILE A 71 -6.63 -24.66 2.61
C ILE A 71 -7.83 -24.18 1.79
N PRO A 72 -8.08 -24.73 0.59
CA PRO A 72 -9.25 -24.37 -0.21
C PRO A 72 -10.54 -24.64 0.55
N GLY A 73 -11.44 -23.65 0.56
CA GLY A 73 -12.76 -23.78 1.20
C GLY A 73 -12.75 -23.80 2.73
N TYR A 74 -11.61 -23.53 3.38
CA TYR A 74 -11.55 -23.48 4.84
C TYR A 74 -12.40 -22.34 5.41
N THR A 75 -13.20 -22.65 6.45
CA THR A 75 -14.11 -21.71 7.10
C THR A 75 -13.77 -21.52 8.58
N ASN A 76 -14.03 -20.34 9.11
CA ASN A 76 -14.12 -20.10 10.54
C ASN A 76 -15.31 -20.86 11.15
N ALA A 77 -15.17 -21.25 12.41
CA ALA A 77 -16.24 -21.91 13.13
C ALA A 77 -17.35 -20.94 13.57
N TYR A 78 -16.97 -19.76 14.06
CA TYR A 78 -17.88 -18.74 14.54
C TYR A 78 -17.28 -17.33 14.50
N PRO A 79 -17.92 -16.36 13.81
CA PRO A 79 -18.99 -16.58 12.83
C PRO A 79 -18.50 -17.39 11.63
N THR A 80 -19.38 -18.17 11.02
CA THR A 80 -19.01 -19.02 9.88
C THR A 80 -18.88 -18.18 8.61
N TYR A 81 -17.68 -18.13 8.06
CA TYR A 81 -17.36 -17.58 6.73
C TYR A 81 -16.03 -18.14 6.26
N HIS A 82 -15.80 -18.15 4.96
CA HIS A 82 -14.54 -18.65 4.39
C HIS A 82 -13.36 -17.75 4.76
N VAL A 83 -12.24 -18.36 5.09
CA VAL A 83 -10.98 -17.65 5.30
C VAL A 83 -10.58 -16.97 3.99
N PRO A 84 -10.19 -15.68 4.03
CA PRO A 84 -9.96 -14.92 2.81
C PRO A 84 -8.75 -15.43 2.01
N ARG A 85 -8.86 -15.30 0.69
CA ARG A 85 -7.77 -15.54 -0.25
C ARG A 85 -6.76 -14.42 -0.16
N LEU A 86 -5.48 -14.77 -0.15
CA LEU A 86 -4.37 -13.84 0.00
C LEU A 86 -3.45 -13.78 -1.22
N GLY A 87 -3.36 -14.87 -2.00
CA GLY A 87 -2.50 -14.92 -3.18
C GLY A 87 -2.94 -13.92 -4.24
N GLY A 88 -1.98 -13.12 -4.73
CA GLY A 88 -2.18 -12.05 -5.69
C GLY A 88 -2.68 -10.74 -5.09
N GLN A 89 -2.77 -10.60 -3.76
CA GLN A 89 -3.12 -9.35 -3.10
C GLN A 89 -1.96 -8.35 -3.17
N HIS A 90 -2.25 -7.06 -3.14
CA HIS A 90 -1.24 -6.01 -3.09
C HIS A 90 -0.39 -6.10 -1.82
N ALA A 91 0.93 -6.03 -1.99
CA ALA A 91 1.88 -6.13 -0.88
C ALA A 91 1.63 -5.03 0.17
N ASP A 92 1.48 -3.78 -0.25
CA ASP A 92 1.24 -2.66 0.66
C ASP A 92 -0.04 -2.85 1.46
N TYR A 93 -1.11 -3.35 0.82
CA TYR A 93 -2.35 -3.64 1.54
C TYR A 93 -2.20 -4.78 2.55
N ILE A 94 -1.41 -5.81 2.25
CA ILE A 94 -1.14 -6.90 3.20
C ILE A 94 -0.47 -6.35 4.45
N ILE A 95 0.54 -5.49 4.28
CA ILE A 95 1.25 -4.84 5.40
C ILE A 95 0.27 -3.99 6.22
N VAL A 96 -0.53 -3.15 5.57
CA VAL A 96 -1.56 -2.33 6.23
C VAL A 96 -2.54 -3.19 7.01
N ALA A 97 -2.97 -4.32 6.43
CA ALA A 97 -3.91 -5.22 7.08
C ALA A 97 -3.30 -5.92 8.32
N LEU A 98 -2.04 -6.36 8.25
CA LEU A 98 -1.34 -6.96 9.38
C LEU A 98 -1.12 -5.96 10.52
N LYS A 99 -0.71 -4.73 10.19
CA LYS A 99 -0.59 -3.62 11.17
C LYS A 99 -1.93 -3.30 11.83
N ALA A 100 -3.02 -3.27 11.06
CA ALA A 100 -4.36 -3.02 11.60
C ALA A 100 -4.85 -4.13 12.55
N TYR A 101 -4.43 -5.38 12.33
CA TYR A 101 -4.67 -6.46 13.28
C TYR A 101 -3.83 -6.29 14.56
N GLN A 102 -2.55 -5.92 14.45
CA GLN A 102 -1.70 -5.63 15.62
C GLN A 102 -2.26 -4.49 16.46
N ALA A 103 -2.73 -3.42 15.83
CA ALA A 103 -3.28 -2.25 16.50
C ALA A 103 -4.71 -2.46 17.05
N GLY A 104 -5.35 -3.59 16.75
CA GLY A 104 -6.75 -3.83 17.12
C GLY A 104 -7.78 -3.04 16.31
N GLU A 105 -7.35 -2.35 15.25
CA GLU A 105 -8.24 -1.63 14.31
C GLU A 105 -9.08 -2.57 13.45
N ARG A 106 -8.63 -3.82 13.31
CA ARG A 106 -9.39 -4.94 12.75
C ARG A 106 -9.56 -6.00 13.84
N LYS A 107 -10.77 -6.11 14.37
CA LYS A 107 -11.08 -7.01 15.48
C LYS A 107 -11.22 -8.44 14.98
N HIS A 108 -10.19 -9.26 15.20
CA HIS A 108 -10.18 -10.68 14.91
C HIS A 108 -9.13 -11.36 15.80
N PRO A 109 -9.52 -12.04 16.90
CA PRO A 109 -8.58 -12.55 17.89
C PRO A 109 -7.47 -13.43 17.30
N THR A 110 -7.82 -14.37 16.42
CA THR A 110 -6.84 -15.27 15.77
C THR A 110 -5.84 -14.48 14.92
N MET A 111 -6.32 -13.50 14.12
CA MET A 111 -5.41 -12.71 13.29
C MET A 111 -4.57 -11.73 14.11
N HIS A 112 -5.12 -11.18 15.18
CA HIS A 112 -4.34 -10.38 16.14
C HIS A 112 -3.20 -11.20 16.70
N ALA A 113 -3.47 -12.42 17.21
CA ALA A 113 -2.44 -13.29 17.78
C ALA A 113 -1.35 -13.66 16.76
N ASN A 114 -1.71 -13.96 15.51
CA ASN A 114 -0.74 -14.29 14.46
C ASN A 114 0.06 -13.05 13.98
N ALA A 115 -0.55 -11.87 13.94
CA ALA A 115 0.14 -10.66 13.52
C ALA A 115 1.02 -10.05 14.63
N PHE A 116 0.69 -10.28 15.91
CA PHE A 116 1.28 -9.59 17.06
C PHE A 116 2.80 -9.67 17.12
N SER A 117 3.38 -10.83 16.81
CA SER A 117 4.83 -11.07 16.87
C SER A 117 5.59 -10.67 15.60
N LEU A 118 4.90 -10.29 14.52
CA LEU A 118 5.56 -9.93 13.26
C LEU A 118 6.20 -8.55 13.37
N ASN A 119 7.47 -8.46 13.02
CA ASN A 119 8.13 -7.18 12.82
C ASN A 119 7.86 -6.62 11.40
N GLU A 120 8.36 -5.42 11.10
CA GLU A 120 8.15 -4.77 9.79
C GLU A 120 8.70 -5.61 8.63
N GLN A 121 9.90 -6.20 8.78
CA GLN A 121 10.52 -7.02 7.74
C GLN A 121 9.73 -8.33 7.53
N ASP A 122 9.21 -8.93 8.58
CA ASP A 122 8.36 -10.13 8.45
C ASP A 122 7.11 -9.85 7.63
N MET A 123 6.47 -8.69 7.88
CA MET A 123 5.29 -8.27 7.11
C MET A 123 5.64 -7.99 5.64
N GLN A 124 6.79 -7.38 5.38
CA GLN A 124 7.27 -7.12 4.01
C GLN A 124 7.55 -8.41 3.25
N ASP A 125 8.23 -9.37 3.88
CA ASP A 125 8.55 -10.66 3.27
C ASP A 125 7.28 -11.47 2.96
N ILE A 126 6.37 -11.58 3.94
CA ILE A 126 5.07 -12.25 3.75
C ILE A 126 4.27 -11.56 2.64
N ALA A 127 4.26 -10.22 2.60
CA ALA A 127 3.56 -9.46 1.58
C ALA A 127 4.16 -9.68 0.19
N ALA A 128 5.49 -9.71 0.07
CA ALA A 128 6.19 -10.02 -1.18
C ALA A 128 5.84 -11.43 -1.68
N TYR A 129 5.84 -12.42 -0.80
CA TYR A 129 5.44 -13.78 -1.14
C TYR A 129 3.99 -13.85 -1.63
N LEU A 130 3.06 -13.29 -0.89
CA LEU A 130 1.64 -13.35 -1.23
C LEU A 130 1.29 -12.57 -2.50
N SER A 131 1.96 -11.46 -2.75
CA SER A 131 1.74 -10.65 -3.96
C SER A 131 2.31 -11.28 -5.23
N SER A 132 3.24 -12.24 -5.12
CA SER A 132 3.86 -12.91 -6.28
C SER A 132 2.93 -13.89 -6.99
N PHE A 133 1.81 -14.29 -6.39
CA PHE A 133 0.88 -15.21 -7.01
C PHE A 133 0.12 -14.53 -8.16
N PRO A 134 0.00 -15.19 -9.32
CA PRO A 134 -0.77 -14.65 -10.43
C PRO A 134 -2.27 -14.68 -10.11
N ALA A 135 -2.99 -13.66 -10.59
CA ALA A 135 -4.44 -13.68 -10.56
C ALA A 135 -4.98 -14.84 -11.39
N ALA A 136 -5.89 -15.63 -10.83
CA ALA A 136 -6.50 -16.76 -11.50
C ALA A 136 -8.01 -16.75 -11.35
N ALA A 137 -8.69 -17.55 -12.19
CA ALA A 137 -10.12 -17.76 -12.06
C ALA A 137 -10.40 -18.59 -10.80
N ALA A 138 -11.36 -18.12 -10.02
CA ALA A 138 -11.82 -18.83 -8.83
C ALA A 138 -13.35 -18.82 -8.81
N PRO A 139 -13.99 -19.55 -9.73
CA PRO A 139 -15.45 -19.60 -9.80
C PRO A 139 -16.01 -20.37 -8.61
N TYR A 140 -16.53 -19.64 -7.65
CA TYR A 140 -17.41 -20.20 -6.63
C TYR A 140 -18.82 -19.69 -6.86
N PRO A 141 -19.85 -20.48 -6.53
CA PRO A 141 -21.22 -20.02 -6.55
C PRO A 141 -21.38 -18.78 -5.66
N VAL A 142 -22.02 -17.76 -6.20
CA VAL A 142 -22.38 -16.55 -5.47
C VAL A 142 -23.88 -16.51 -5.21
N ARG A 143 -24.31 -15.79 -4.16
CA ARG A 143 -25.70 -15.80 -3.67
C ARG A 143 -26.50 -14.60 -4.15
N GLY A 144 -25.87 -13.45 -4.34
CA GLY A 144 -26.54 -12.20 -4.72
C GLY A 144 -26.59 -11.99 -6.22
N ASP A 145 -27.23 -10.89 -6.61
CA ASP A 145 -27.34 -10.46 -8.00
C ASP A 145 -26.06 -9.73 -8.43
N THR A 146 -25.29 -10.39 -9.29
CA THR A 146 -24.02 -9.83 -9.81
C THR A 146 -24.24 -8.63 -10.73
N ALA A 147 -25.38 -8.55 -11.45
CA ALA A 147 -25.70 -7.42 -12.31
C ALA A 147 -26.06 -6.18 -11.49
N ALA A 148 -26.88 -6.35 -10.45
CA ALA A 148 -27.16 -5.32 -9.47
C ALA A 148 -25.89 -4.87 -8.75
N GLY A 149 -25.04 -5.84 -8.34
CA GLY A 149 -23.73 -5.57 -7.71
C GLY A 149 -22.82 -4.76 -8.59
N LYS A 150 -22.75 -5.06 -9.90
CA LYS A 150 -21.98 -4.28 -10.89
C LYS A 150 -22.44 -2.81 -10.92
N THR A 151 -23.75 -2.58 -10.95
CA THR A 151 -24.29 -1.20 -10.95
C THR A 151 -23.93 -0.46 -9.67
N LYS A 152 -24.09 -1.12 -8.52
CA LYS A 152 -23.78 -0.56 -7.20
C LYS A 152 -22.29 -0.32 -6.98
N SER A 153 -21.41 -1.09 -7.63
CA SER A 153 -19.95 -1.00 -7.48
C SER A 153 -19.33 0.27 -8.07
N ALA A 154 -20.08 1.09 -8.81
CA ALA A 154 -19.57 2.32 -9.43
C ALA A 154 -18.87 3.25 -8.41
N ALA A 155 -19.40 3.38 -7.20
CA ALA A 155 -18.80 4.17 -6.13
C ALA A 155 -17.50 3.55 -5.56
N CYS A 156 -17.29 2.25 -5.74
CA CYS A 156 -16.13 1.51 -5.24
C CYS A 156 -14.97 1.53 -6.26
N ALA A 157 -15.30 1.73 -7.54
CA ALA A 157 -14.39 1.56 -8.67
C ALA A 157 -13.19 2.50 -8.64
N ALA A 158 -13.32 3.72 -8.10
CA ALA A 158 -12.25 4.70 -8.03
C ALA A 158 -11.03 4.21 -7.23
N CYS A 159 -11.25 3.38 -6.20
CA CYS A 159 -10.20 2.84 -5.35
C CYS A 159 -9.89 1.37 -5.67
N HIS A 160 -10.93 0.55 -5.88
CA HIS A 160 -10.79 -0.89 -6.04
C HIS A 160 -10.74 -1.37 -7.50
N GLY A 161 -10.92 -0.46 -8.46
CA GLY A 161 -11.07 -0.82 -9.88
C GLY A 161 -12.49 -1.29 -10.19
N ALA A 162 -12.90 -1.15 -11.46
CA ALA A 162 -14.26 -1.49 -11.89
C ALA A 162 -14.59 -2.97 -11.69
N ASP A 163 -13.59 -3.84 -11.84
CA ASP A 163 -13.69 -5.29 -11.64
C ASP A 163 -13.14 -5.77 -10.27
N GLY A 164 -12.68 -4.85 -9.42
CA GLY A 164 -12.06 -5.18 -8.15
C GLY A 164 -10.56 -5.52 -8.24
N ASN A 165 -9.91 -5.32 -9.39
CA ASN A 165 -8.46 -5.48 -9.57
C ASN A 165 -7.74 -4.13 -9.66
N GLY A 166 -8.16 -3.14 -8.87
CA GLY A 166 -7.55 -1.81 -8.84
C GLY A 166 -6.03 -1.86 -8.68
N ILE A 167 -5.35 -0.88 -9.27
CA ILE A 167 -3.87 -0.83 -9.34
C ILE A 167 -3.23 0.00 -8.23
N ILE A 168 -4.03 0.61 -7.36
CA ILE A 168 -3.51 1.44 -6.24
C ILE A 168 -3.12 0.49 -5.10
N PRO A 169 -1.81 0.37 -4.75
CA PRO A 169 -1.32 -0.72 -3.91
C PRO A 169 -1.83 -0.73 -2.47
N ILE A 170 -2.22 0.43 -1.96
CA ILE A 170 -2.74 0.56 -0.58
C ILE A 170 -4.20 0.10 -0.44
N TYR A 171 -4.95 0.03 -1.55
CA TYR A 171 -6.32 -0.47 -1.57
C TYR A 171 -6.36 -1.94 -1.96
N PRO A 172 -7.19 -2.77 -1.30
CA PRO A 172 -7.22 -4.19 -1.60
C PRO A 172 -7.83 -4.51 -2.96
N ARG A 173 -7.31 -5.54 -3.60
CA ARG A 173 -8.03 -6.26 -4.64
C ARG A 173 -9.22 -6.98 -4.01
N LEU A 174 -10.36 -6.91 -4.67
CA LEU A 174 -11.62 -7.54 -4.26
C LEU A 174 -12.02 -8.68 -5.19
N ALA A 175 -11.54 -8.64 -6.43
CA ALA A 175 -11.83 -9.62 -7.46
C ALA A 175 -11.48 -11.04 -7.00
N GLY A 176 -12.39 -11.98 -7.16
CA GLY A 176 -12.19 -13.36 -6.81
C GLY A 176 -12.08 -13.64 -5.31
N GLN A 177 -12.33 -12.69 -4.44
CA GLN A 177 -12.37 -12.92 -2.99
C GLN A 177 -13.63 -13.73 -2.60
N GLN A 178 -13.58 -14.42 -1.46
CA GLN A 178 -14.73 -15.15 -0.91
C GLN A 178 -15.92 -14.19 -0.68
N GLU A 179 -17.10 -14.55 -1.21
CA GLU A 179 -18.30 -13.70 -1.10
C GLU A 179 -18.67 -13.40 0.35
N ASP A 180 -18.75 -14.43 1.17
CA ASP A 180 -19.13 -14.32 2.57
C ASP A 180 -18.12 -13.55 3.40
N TYR A 181 -16.82 -13.64 3.07
CA TYR A 181 -15.80 -12.77 3.66
C TYR A 181 -15.97 -11.31 3.25
N LEU A 182 -16.29 -11.01 1.98
CA LEU A 182 -16.58 -9.64 1.55
C LEU A 182 -17.79 -9.07 2.28
N ARG A 183 -18.85 -9.86 2.44
CA ARG A 183 -20.03 -9.47 3.23
C ARG A 183 -19.66 -9.19 4.69
N LYS A 184 -18.88 -10.10 5.29
CA LYS A 184 -18.35 -9.92 6.66
C LYS A 184 -17.54 -8.64 6.76
N ALA A 185 -16.64 -8.38 5.82
CA ALA A 185 -15.80 -7.20 5.82
C ALA A 185 -16.57 -5.89 5.75
N LEU A 186 -17.60 -5.81 4.89
CA LEU A 186 -18.49 -4.64 4.80
C LEU A 186 -19.30 -4.46 6.10
N GLY A 187 -19.83 -5.54 6.66
CA GLY A 187 -20.51 -5.50 7.95
C GLY A 187 -19.60 -5.07 9.12
N ASP A 188 -18.32 -5.46 9.09
CA ASP A 188 -17.34 -5.02 10.09
C ASP A 188 -17.08 -3.52 10.02
N TYR A 189 -17.05 -2.94 8.82
CA TYR A 189 -16.94 -1.49 8.67
C TYR A 189 -18.21 -0.77 9.14
N GLN A 190 -19.40 -1.34 8.91
CA GLN A 190 -20.65 -0.76 9.42
C GLN A 190 -20.70 -0.77 10.95
N SER A 191 -20.29 -1.86 11.57
CA SER A 191 -20.33 -2.05 13.03
C SER A 191 -19.18 -1.39 13.77
N GLY A 192 -18.15 -0.92 13.07
CA GLY A 192 -16.91 -0.41 13.67
C GLY A 192 -15.97 -1.50 14.19
N ALA A 193 -16.17 -2.76 13.84
CA ALA A 193 -15.20 -3.83 14.10
C ALA A 193 -13.94 -3.68 13.24
N ARG A 194 -14.03 -2.92 12.14
CA ARG A 194 -12.91 -2.34 11.37
C ARG A 194 -13.05 -0.83 11.35
N THR A 195 -12.00 -0.11 11.74
CA THR A 195 -12.07 1.33 12.02
C THR A 195 -11.55 2.22 10.89
N ASN A 196 -11.36 1.71 9.68
CA ASN A 196 -10.95 2.54 8.55
C ASN A 196 -12.04 3.57 8.20
N PRO A 197 -11.78 4.89 8.29
CA PRO A 197 -12.80 5.92 8.16
C PRO A 197 -13.38 6.02 6.75
N ILE A 198 -12.57 5.77 5.72
CA ILE A 198 -13.03 5.80 4.31
C ILE A 198 -14.03 4.66 4.10
N MET A 199 -13.62 3.44 4.42
CA MET A 199 -14.48 2.27 4.22
C MET A 199 -15.68 2.26 5.17
N GLY A 200 -15.56 2.81 6.38
CA GLY A 200 -16.68 3.01 7.29
C GLY A 200 -17.74 3.94 6.69
N GLY A 201 -17.31 5.06 6.09
CA GLY A 201 -18.19 5.99 5.38
C GLY A 201 -18.87 5.35 4.17
N MET A 202 -18.13 4.54 3.40
CA MET A 202 -18.65 3.85 2.21
C MET A 202 -19.62 2.71 2.56
N ALA A 203 -19.34 1.97 3.63
CA ALA A 203 -20.17 0.83 4.03
C ALA A 203 -21.43 1.24 4.77
N LYS A 204 -21.40 2.34 5.53
CA LYS A 204 -22.49 2.78 6.41
C LYS A 204 -23.86 2.89 5.74
N PRO A 205 -24.01 3.43 4.51
CA PRO A 205 -25.31 3.57 3.85
C PRO A 205 -25.82 2.28 3.19
N LEU A 206 -25.01 1.21 3.11
CA LEU A 206 -25.36 0.00 2.37
C LEU A 206 -26.42 -0.82 3.12
N SER A 207 -27.47 -1.22 2.42
CA SER A 207 -28.42 -2.20 2.93
C SER A 207 -27.82 -3.62 2.95
N PRO A 208 -28.38 -4.57 3.67
CA PRO A 208 -27.94 -5.97 3.62
C PRO A 208 -27.96 -6.57 2.20
N GLN A 209 -28.91 -6.15 1.37
CA GLN A 209 -29.00 -6.58 -0.03
C GLN A 209 -27.86 -5.96 -0.87
N ASP A 210 -27.54 -4.67 -0.67
CA ASP A 210 -26.43 -4.03 -1.37
C ASP A 210 -25.10 -4.70 -1.05
N ILE A 211 -24.88 -5.05 0.22
CA ILE A 211 -23.69 -5.79 0.66
C ILE A 211 -23.62 -7.16 -0.02
N THR A 212 -24.74 -7.86 -0.12
CA THR A 212 -24.80 -9.18 -0.77
C THR A 212 -24.50 -9.08 -2.25
N ASP A 213 -25.11 -8.14 -2.97
CA ASP A 213 -24.93 -7.96 -4.42
C ASP A 213 -23.50 -7.51 -4.75
N LEU A 214 -22.96 -6.55 -4.00
CA LEU A 214 -21.57 -6.08 -4.15
C LEU A 214 -20.55 -7.20 -3.91
N ALA A 215 -20.75 -7.97 -2.84
CA ALA A 215 -19.88 -9.10 -2.52
C ALA A 215 -19.93 -10.17 -3.62
N SER A 216 -21.11 -10.49 -4.14
CA SER A 216 -21.30 -11.42 -5.24
C SER A 216 -20.64 -10.94 -6.53
N TYR A 217 -20.78 -9.65 -6.84
CA TYR A 217 -20.14 -9.07 -8.03
C TYR A 217 -18.63 -9.20 -7.99
N PHE A 218 -17.98 -8.80 -6.91
CA PHE A 218 -16.53 -8.89 -6.80
C PHE A 218 -16.01 -10.33 -6.68
N ALA A 219 -16.75 -11.19 -5.99
CA ALA A 219 -16.40 -12.61 -5.88
C ALA A 219 -16.48 -13.36 -7.20
N SER A 220 -17.40 -12.97 -8.09
CA SER A 220 -17.62 -13.63 -9.40
C SER A 220 -16.65 -13.19 -10.50
N GLN A 221 -15.73 -12.27 -10.23
CA GLN A 221 -14.81 -11.81 -11.26
C GLN A 221 -13.91 -12.93 -11.77
N PRO A 222 -13.71 -13.04 -13.10
CA PRO A 222 -13.02 -14.18 -13.71
C PRO A 222 -11.52 -14.24 -13.46
N LYS A 223 -10.93 -13.14 -13.02
CA LYS A 223 -9.51 -13.06 -12.63
C LYS A 223 -9.42 -12.34 -11.31
N GLY A 224 -8.80 -12.94 -10.32
CA GLY A 224 -8.73 -12.32 -8.99
C GLY A 224 -7.82 -13.10 -8.05
N LEU A 225 -8.06 -12.88 -6.77
CA LEU A 225 -7.30 -13.48 -5.68
C LEU A 225 -7.44 -15.00 -5.65
N VAL A 226 -6.37 -15.66 -5.23
CA VAL A 226 -6.31 -17.12 -5.13
C VAL A 226 -6.01 -17.59 -3.71
N THR A 227 -6.42 -18.82 -3.40
CA THR A 227 -5.90 -19.53 -2.22
C THR A 227 -4.46 -19.94 -2.51
N VAL A 228 -3.55 -19.58 -1.60
CA VAL A 228 -2.13 -19.93 -1.71
C VAL A 228 -2.01 -21.45 -1.56
N GLN A 229 -1.45 -22.13 -2.56
CA GLN A 229 -1.12 -23.55 -2.46
C GLN A 229 0.34 -23.65 -2.04
N GLN A 230 0.63 -24.46 -1.03
CA GLN A 230 2.00 -24.82 -0.65
C GLN A 230 2.38 -26.06 -1.47
N GLU A 231 3.30 -25.88 -2.40
CA GLU A 231 4.03 -26.96 -3.04
C GLU A 231 5.18 -27.43 -2.16
#